data_bb4023084aa2f1a6c82249c610178e0b
#
_entry.id   bb4023084aa2f1a6c82249c610178e0b
#
_cell.length_a   1.000
_cell.length_b   1.000
_cell.length_c   1.000
_cell.angle_alpha   90.00
_cell.angle_beta   90.00
_cell.angle_gamma   90.00
#
_symmetry.space_group_name_H-M   'P 1'
#
loop_
_entity.id
_entity.type
_entity.pdbx_description
1 polymer ?
#
loop_
_entity_poly.entity_id
_entity_poly.type
_entity_poly.pdbx_seq_one_letter_code
_entity_poly.pdbx_strand_id
1 'polypeptide(L)'
;MTTFRSIVLTARVGARVEEEGATTVPSRLITDFVSSLPAAPVDLEVPERSRQMKLECARNESTINAMDAEDFPRIAAIGEGTRIELDAKKLRETIEKVEFAAASDESRPVLTGVHVKSEGDKLTFASADGFRLAVSDVKLSQPPAEPIEVIIPARALREVSRLVGDSTEPVEMRINPQKTQVMFALTDTELVAQLIQGTFPNYSQLIPAEWTTRCTVDVDEFKRETRIAAIFARDGSGIIRLQVDEGKLTVSAKADEVGNNEGSIDAQVEGDASKIAFNSRYLQDVLNALSGKVRLEMTSPSSQGVFRPVGDGNADGYVHVVMPMFVQW
;
A
#
# COMPACT_ATOMS: atom_id res chain seq x y z
N MET A 1 -19.90 17.82 -12.07
CA MET A 1 -19.53 16.56 -12.73
C MET A 1 -18.78 15.74 -11.68
N THR A 2 -19.49 14.81 -11.02
CA THR A 2 -18.91 14.01 -9.94
C THR A 2 -18.02 12.95 -10.59
N THR A 3 -16.72 13.10 -10.48
CA THR A 3 -15.76 12.14 -11.00
C THR A 3 -15.89 10.87 -10.15
N PHE A 4 -16.54 9.86 -10.67
CA PHE A 4 -16.60 8.54 -10.07
C PHE A 4 -15.17 7.97 -10.06
N ARG A 5 -14.50 8.09 -8.95
CA ARG A 5 -13.24 7.37 -8.66
C ARG A 5 -13.61 5.94 -8.29
N SER A 6 -14.05 5.16 -9.27
CA SER A 6 -14.64 3.85 -8.99
C SER A 6 -13.55 2.80 -9.04
N ILE A 7 -13.32 2.17 -7.90
CA ILE A 7 -12.80 0.81 -7.83
C ILE A 7 -14.03 -0.09 -7.92
N VAL A 8 -13.94 -1.10 -8.76
CA VAL A 8 -14.97 -2.10 -8.90
C VAL A 8 -14.39 -3.45 -8.65
N LEU A 9 -15.07 -4.20 -7.82
CA LEU A 9 -14.75 -5.57 -7.49
C LEU A 9 -15.83 -6.48 -8.03
N THR A 10 -15.44 -7.47 -8.81
CA THR A 10 -16.30 -8.57 -9.24
C THR A 10 -15.79 -9.84 -8.57
N ALA A 11 -16.63 -10.52 -7.81
CA ALA A 11 -16.30 -11.81 -7.21
C ALA A 11 -17.29 -12.87 -7.69
N ARG A 12 -16.78 -14.07 -7.99
CA ARG A 12 -17.59 -15.23 -8.34
C ARG A 12 -17.70 -16.13 -7.12
N VAL A 13 -18.93 -16.43 -6.74
CA VAL A 13 -19.22 -17.30 -5.60
C VAL A 13 -19.99 -18.51 -6.10
N GLY A 14 -19.57 -19.71 -5.72
CA GLY A 14 -20.30 -20.93 -6.06
C GLY A 14 -21.69 -20.91 -5.43
N ALA A 15 -22.73 -21.07 -6.23
CA ALA A 15 -24.10 -21.11 -5.78
C ALA A 15 -24.93 -22.06 -6.67
N ARG A 16 -26.04 -22.56 -6.12
CA ARG A 16 -27.09 -23.20 -6.91
C ARG A 16 -28.03 -22.12 -7.38
N VAL A 17 -28.06 -21.86 -8.68
CA VAL A 17 -28.95 -20.88 -9.29
C VAL A 17 -30.18 -21.63 -9.82
N GLU A 18 -31.36 -21.30 -9.29
CA GLU A 18 -32.63 -21.86 -9.75
C GLU A 18 -33.25 -20.97 -10.82
N GLU A 19 -33.10 -19.65 -10.69
CA GLU A 19 -33.58 -18.66 -11.65
C GLU A 19 -32.52 -17.57 -11.80
N GLU A 20 -32.21 -17.20 -13.05
CA GLU A 20 -31.23 -16.12 -13.33
C GLU A 20 -31.88 -14.76 -13.11
N GLY A 21 -31.14 -13.85 -12.48
CA GLY A 21 -31.61 -12.50 -12.23
C GLY A 21 -30.45 -11.57 -11.79
N ALA A 22 -30.78 -10.28 -11.67
CA ALA A 22 -29.86 -9.26 -11.20
C ALA A 22 -30.58 -8.23 -10.34
N THR A 23 -29.97 -7.82 -9.26
CA THR A 23 -30.47 -6.76 -8.39
C THR A 23 -29.29 -6.01 -7.73
N THR A 24 -29.56 -4.82 -7.21
CA THR A 24 -28.57 -4.09 -6.40
C THR A 24 -29.12 -3.82 -5.00
N VAL A 25 -28.25 -3.91 -4.01
CA VAL A 25 -28.59 -3.70 -2.59
C VAL A 25 -27.54 -2.80 -1.93
N PRO A 26 -27.89 -2.10 -0.82
CA PRO A 26 -26.92 -1.32 -0.06
C PRO A 26 -25.79 -2.21 0.48
N SER A 27 -24.56 -2.00 -0.04
CA SER A 27 -23.41 -2.86 0.24
C SER A 27 -23.12 -3.00 1.74
N ARG A 28 -23.17 -1.90 2.50
CA ARG A 28 -22.90 -1.93 3.93
C ARG A 28 -23.90 -2.80 4.69
N LEU A 29 -25.19 -2.64 4.37
CA LEU A 29 -26.25 -3.40 5.04
C LEU A 29 -26.10 -4.90 4.79
N ILE A 30 -25.92 -5.32 3.52
CA ILE A 30 -25.76 -6.75 3.22
C ILE A 30 -24.46 -7.32 3.83
N THR A 31 -23.39 -6.56 3.84
CA THR A 31 -22.12 -6.99 4.44
C THR A 31 -22.27 -7.20 5.95
N ASP A 32 -22.82 -6.22 6.67
CA ASP A 32 -23.03 -6.30 8.12
C ASP A 32 -23.98 -7.47 8.47
N PHE A 33 -25.04 -7.64 7.67
CA PHE A 33 -26.02 -8.70 7.87
C PHE A 33 -25.39 -10.08 7.65
N VAL A 34 -24.79 -10.32 6.49
CA VAL A 34 -24.19 -11.63 6.15
C VAL A 34 -23.07 -12.00 7.12
N SER A 35 -22.27 -11.02 7.54
CA SER A 35 -21.20 -11.25 8.54
C SER A 35 -21.72 -11.66 9.92
N SER A 36 -22.99 -11.39 10.22
CA SER A 36 -23.65 -11.72 11.48
C SER A 36 -24.41 -13.05 11.43
N LEU A 37 -24.54 -13.67 10.25
CA LEU A 37 -25.27 -14.93 10.09
C LEU A 37 -24.45 -16.13 10.61
N PRO A 38 -25.14 -17.20 11.06
CA PRO A 38 -24.47 -18.46 11.36
C PRO A 38 -23.89 -19.08 10.09
N ALA A 39 -22.90 -19.96 10.24
CA ALA A 39 -22.30 -20.71 9.13
C ALA A 39 -23.29 -21.78 8.59
N ALA A 40 -24.25 -21.34 7.78
CA ALA A 40 -25.26 -22.14 7.13
C ALA A 40 -25.51 -21.64 5.70
N PRO A 41 -26.13 -22.43 4.82
CA PRO A 41 -26.55 -21.96 3.50
C PRO A 41 -27.42 -20.71 3.61
N VAL A 42 -27.23 -19.80 2.62
CA VAL A 42 -28.02 -18.58 2.49
C VAL A 42 -28.82 -18.70 1.21
N ASP A 43 -30.16 -18.63 1.34
CA ASP A 43 -31.06 -18.59 0.19
C ASP A 43 -31.40 -17.14 -0.10
N LEU A 44 -31.33 -16.77 -1.39
CA LEU A 44 -31.58 -15.43 -1.89
C LEU A 44 -32.76 -15.50 -2.89
N GLU A 45 -33.79 -14.71 -2.68
CA GLU A 45 -34.91 -14.58 -3.58
C GLU A 45 -35.17 -13.10 -3.92
N VAL A 46 -35.36 -12.80 -5.19
CA VAL A 46 -35.83 -11.49 -5.68
C VAL A 46 -37.14 -11.72 -6.42
N PRO A 47 -38.31 -11.52 -5.75
CA PRO A 47 -39.59 -11.74 -6.40
C PRO A 47 -39.77 -10.82 -7.61
N GLU A 48 -40.37 -11.34 -8.67
CA GLU A 48 -40.66 -10.56 -9.88
C GLU A 48 -41.33 -9.21 -9.53
N ARG A 49 -40.83 -8.14 -10.14
CA ARG A 49 -41.32 -6.76 -9.95
C ARG A 49 -41.21 -6.24 -8.52
N SER A 50 -40.56 -6.97 -7.63
CA SER A 50 -40.27 -6.52 -6.27
C SER A 50 -39.00 -5.68 -6.26
N ARG A 51 -39.01 -4.59 -5.50
CA ARG A 51 -37.78 -3.85 -5.14
C ARG A 51 -37.24 -4.31 -3.79
N GLN A 52 -37.36 -5.61 -3.55
CA GLN A 52 -36.91 -6.22 -2.30
C GLN A 52 -36.23 -7.54 -2.60
N MET A 53 -35.14 -7.80 -1.90
CA MET A 53 -34.43 -9.07 -1.88
C MET A 53 -34.70 -9.73 -0.53
N LYS A 54 -35.19 -10.96 -0.55
CA LYS A 54 -35.34 -11.80 0.63
C LYS A 54 -34.09 -12.63 0.83
N LEU A 55 -33.69 -12.79 2.10
CA LEU A 55 -32.58 -13.62 2.50
C LEU A 55 -33.07 -14.54 3.63
N GLU A 56 -32.81 -15.82 3.47
CA GLU A 56 -33.07 -16.82 4.49
C GLU A 56 -31.76 -17.55 4.85
N CYS A 57 -31.50 -17.70 6.14
CA CYS A 57 -30.37 -18.45 6.66
C CYS A 57 -30.71 -19.07 8.00
N ALA A 58 -30.78 -20.40 8.07
CA ALA A 58 -31.20 -21.16 9.24
C ALA A 58 -32.59 -20.73 9.76
N ARG A 59 -32.63 -19.93 10.83
CA ARG A 59 -33.87 -19.40 11.43
C ARG A 59 -34.05 -17.91 11.23
N ASN A 60 -33.14 -17.28 10.47
CA ASN A 60 -33.19 -15.85 10.18
C ASN A 60 -33.81 -15.63 8.80
N GLU A 61 -34.79 -14.78 8.75
CA GLU A 61 -35.43 -14.29 7.52
C GLU A 61 -35.30 -12.77 7.51
N SER A 62 -34.94 -12.19 6.39
CA SER A 62 -34.78 -10.76 6.25
C SER A 62 -35.16 -10.30 4.85
N THR A 63 -35.64 -9.06 4.77
CA THR A 63 -35.96 -8.40 3.53
C THR A 63 -35.15 -7.12 3.41
N ILE A 64 -34.39 -6.96 2.33
CA ILE A 64 -33.60 -5.79 2.03
C ILE A 64 -34.19 -5.06 0.83
N ASN A 65 -34.38 -3.73 0.95
CA ASN A 65 -34.82 -2.93 -0.19
C ASN A 65 -33.72 -2.92 -1.25
N ALA A 66 -34.13 -3.24 -2.46
CA ALA A 66 -33.26 -3.37 -3.62
C ALA A 66 -33.53 -2.22 -4.62
N MET A 67 -32.57 -2.00 -5.50
CA MET A 67 -32.66 -1.07 -6.63
C MET A 67 -32.51 -1.85 -7.93
N ASP A 68 -32.96 -1.25 -9.02
CA ASP A 68 -32.81 -1.86 -10.33
C ASP A 68 -31.35 -2.05 -10.69
N ALA A 69 -31.01 -3.23 -11.20
CA ALA A 69 -29.63 -3.50 -11.65
C ALA A 69 -29.24 -2.66 -12.88
N GLU A 70 -30.19 -2.16 -13.65
CA GLU A 70 -29.92 -1.28 -14.79
C GLU A 70 -29.43 0.10 -14.37
N ASP A 71 -29.74 0.54 -13.15
CA ASP A 71 -29.23 1.77 -12.55
C ASP A 71 -27.78 1.64 -12.06
N PHE A 72 -27.24 0.41 -12.02
CA PHE A 72 -25.86 0.19 -11.61
C PHE A 72 -24.88 0.66 -12.70
N PRO A 73 -23.86 1.46 -12.36
CA PRO A 73 -22.90 1.93 -13.35
C PRO A 73 -22.26 0.78 -14.12
N ARG A 74 -22.42 0.78 -15.42
CA ARG A 74 -21.74 -0.21 -16.27
C ARG A 74 -20.25 0.06 -16.29
N ILE A 75 -19.48 -0.93 -15.88
CA ILE A 75 -18.03 -0.90 -15.95
C ILE A 75 -17.67 -1.64 -17.23
N ALA A 76 -16.97 -0.92 -18.12
CA ALA A 76 -16.44 -1.55 -19.31
C ALA A 76 -15.41 -2.62 -18.89
N ALA A 77 -15.67 -3.85 -19.28
CA ALA A 77 -14.70 -4.91 -19.14
C ALA A 77 -13.44 -4.53 -19.95
N ILE A 78 -12.26 -4.68 -19.35
CA ILE A 78 -10.99 -4.50 -20.05
C ILE A 78 -10.78 -5.76 -20.89
N GLY A 79 -11.23 -5.76 -22.15
CA GLY A 79 -11.08 -6.90 -23.06
C GLY A 79 -9.66 -7.02 -23.61
N GLU A 80 -9.16 -5.94 -24.20
CA GLU A 80 -7.82 -5.85 -24.80
C GLU A 80 -6.90 -4.96 -23.98
N GLY A 81 -5.59 -5.14 -24.13
CA GLY A 81 -4.59 -4.30 -23.45
C GLY A 81 -3.30 -5.04 -23.13
N THR A 82 -2.37 -4.30 -22.55
CA THR A 82 -1.09 -4.86 -22.09
C THR A 82 -1.29 -5.72 -20.87
N ARG A 83 -0.88 -6.98 -20.95
CA ARG A 83 -1.00 -7.99 -19.89
C ARG A 83 0.36 -8.27 -19.27
N ILE A 84 0.37 -8.42 -17.95
CA ILE A 84 1.52 -8.88 -17.17
C ILE A 84 1.02 -9.92 -16.16
N GLU A 85 1.75 -11.00 -16.03
CA GLU A 85 1.55 -11.99 -14.97
C GLU A 85 2.53 -11.68 -13.83
N LEU A 86 2.03 -11.59 -12.63
CA LEU A 86 2.76 -11.25 -11.43
C LEU A 86 2.63 -12.38 -10.40
N ASP A 87 3.74 -12.74 -9.79
CA ASP A 87 3.73 -13.60 -8.62
C ASP A 87 2.94 -12.93 -7.49
N ALA A 88 1.95 -13.63 -6.95
CA ALA A 88 1.03 -13.07 -5.96
C ALA A 88 1.74 -12.55 -4.73
N LYS A 89 2.67 -13.33 -4.17
CA LYS A 89 3.41 -12.97 -2.96
C LYS A 89 4.29 -11.74 -3.20
N LYS A 90 5.03 -11.71 -4.32
CA LYS A 90 5.89 -10.57 -4.67
C LYS A 90 5.09 -9.31 -4.94
N LEU A 91 3.94 -9.42 -5.60
CA LEU A 91 3.04 -8.30 -5.82
C LEU A 91 2.54 -7.73 -4.49
N ARG A 92 2.04 -8.58 -3.59
CA ARG A 92 1.59 -8.19 -2.26
C ARG A 92 2.69 -7.50 -1.47
N GLU A 93 3.85 -8.12 -1.33
CA GLU A 93 5.01 -7.56 -0.62
C GLU A 93 5.44 -6.21 -1.19
N THR A 94 5.40 -6.07 -2.52
CA THR A 94 5.74 -4.80 -3.18
C THR A 94 4.72 -3.72 -2.89
N ILE A 95 3.42 -4.03 -2.97
CA ILE A 95 2.35 -3.09 -2.65
C ILE A 95 2.48 -2.63 -1.19
N GLU A 96 2.64 -3.56 -0.24
CA GLU A 96 2.78 -3.28 1.19
C GLU A 96 4.00 -2.39 1.50
N LYS A 97 5.06 -2.47 0.68
CA LYS A 97 6.26 -1.64 0.82
C LYS A 97 6.11 -0.22 0.27
N VAL A 98 5.16 0.03 -0.62
CA VAL A 98 5.07 1.35 -1.29
C VAL A 98 3.76 2.09 -1.03
N GLU A 99 2.62 1.43 -0.89
CA GLU A 99 1.31 2.07 -0.94
C GLU A 99 1.10 3.12 0.16
N PHE A 100 1.67 2.90 1.34
CA PHE A 100 1.53 3.78 2.52
C PHE A 100 2.27 5.12 2.37
N ALA A 101 3.22 5.23 1.43
CA ALA A 101 3.96 6.45 1.18
C ALA A 101 3.25 7.41 0.20
N ALA A 102 2.14 6.98 -0.39
CA ALA A 102 1.31 7.85 -1.22
C ALA A 102 0.61 8.93 -0.39
N ALA A 103 0.39 10.09 -1.00
CA ALA A 103 -0.31 11.19 -0.35
C ALA A 103 -1.79 10.85 -0.09
N SER A 104 -2.31 11.30 1.04
CA SER A 104 -3.74 11.24 1.35
C SER A 104 -4.50 12.50 0.92
N ASP A 105 -3.79 13.59 0.66
CA ASP A 105 -4.35 14.86 0.25
C ASP A 105 -4.66 14.89 -1.25
N GLU A 106 -5.91 15.12 -1.59
CA GLU A 106 -6.40 15.18 -2.96
C GLU A 106 -6.03 16.47 -3.72
N SER A 107 -5.40 17.44 -3.07
CA SER A 107 -4.89 18.64 -3.74
C SER A 107 -3.79 18.33 -4.76
N ARG A 108 -3.11 17.19 -4.59
CA ARG A 108 -2.09 16.67 -5.49
C ARG A 108 -2.46 15.27 -5.98
N PRO A 109 -3.43 15.15 -6.91
CA PRO A 109 -4.03 13.86 -7.29
C PRO A 109 -3.01 12.82 -7.73
N VAL A 110 -1.96 13.21 -8.49
CA VAL A 110 -0.93 12.29 -8.98
C VAL A 110 -0.15 11.61 -7.86
N LEU A 111 0.00 12.28 -6.70
CA LEU A 111 0.69 11.71 -5.53
C LEU A 111 -0.19 10.80 -4.68
N THR A 112 -1.52 10.78 -4.91
CA THR A 112 -2.42 9.83 -4.23
C THR A 112 -2.36 8.44 -4.84
N GLY A 113 -1.56 8.26 -5.89
CA GLY A 113 -1.33 6.99 -6.56
C GLY A 113 0.10 6.49 -6.42
N VAL A 114 0.28 5.28 -6.88
CA VAL A 114 1.57 4.63 -7.04
C VAL A 114 1.92 4.66 -8.54
N HIS A 115 3.06 5.21 -8.86
CA HIS A 115 3.63 5.19 -10.20
C HIS A 115 4.16 3.79 -10.49
N VAL A 116 3.71 3.19 -11.59
CA VAL A 116 4.12 1.87 -12.05
C VAL A 116 4.74 1.98 -13.42
N LYS A 117 6.01 1.62 -13.53
CA LYS A 117 6.79 1.74 -14.76
C LYS A 117 7.54 0.45 -15.07
N SER A 118 7.51 0.01 -16.32
CA SER A 118 8.32 -1.11 -16.80
C SER A 118 9.58 -0.65 -17.53
N GLU A 119 10.70 -1.31 -17.24
CA GLU A 119 11.97 -1.17 -17.98
C GLU A 119 12.55 -2.57 -18.21
N GLY A 120 12.37 -3.09 -19.43
CA GLY A 120 12.70 -4.48 -19.75
C GLY A 120 11.86 -5.45 -18.92
N ASP A 121 12.51 -6.34 -18.21
CA ASP A 121 11.89 -7.33 -17.31
C ASP A 121 11.68 -6.80 -15.87
N LYS A 122 11.93 -5.52 -15.64
CA LYS A 122 11.76 -4.88 -14.35
C LYS A 122 10.47 -4.03 -14.33
N LEU A 123 9.65 -4.20 -13.30
CA LEU A 123 8.48 -3.38 -13.01
C LEU A 123 8.72 -2.63 -11.70
N THR A 124 8.83 -1.31 -11.78
CA THR A 124 9.08 -0.43 -10.62
C THR A 124 7.77 0.18 -10.14
N PHE A 125 7.54 0.09 -8.83
CA PHE A 125 6.46 0.75 -8.12
C PHE A 125 7.05 1.87 -7.27
N ALA A 126 6.53 3.09 -7.40
CA ALA A 126 7.00 4.23 -6.63
C ALA A 126 5.84 5.07 -6.10
N SER A 127 5.92 5.52 -4.88
CA SER A 127 4.95 6.43 -4.26
C SER A 127 5.64 7.49 -3.42
N ALA A 128 5.04 8.68 -3.33
CA ALA A 128 5.57 9.79 -2.56
C ALA A 128 4.44 10.73 -2.08
N ASP A 129 4.68 11.44 -0.97
CA ASP A 129 3.77 12.47 -0.46
C ASP A 129 4.42 13.86 -0.36
N GLY A 130 5.70 13.99 -0.77
CA GLY A 130 6.51 15.19 -0.68
C GLY A 130 7.43 15.23 0.54
N PHE A 131 7.24 14.33 1.52
CA PHE A 131 8.08 14.19 2.70
C PHE A 131 8.78 12.84 2.77
N ARG A 132 8.29 11.87 2.01
CA ARG A 132 8.86 10.53 1.89
C ARG A 132 8.65 9.99 0.49
N LEU A 133 9.44 8.99 0.13
CA LEU A 133 9.39 8.27 -1.12
C LEU A 133 9.65 6.79 -0.83
N ALA A 134 8.83 5.91 -1.39
CA ALA A 134 9.07 4.48 -1.40
C ALA A 134 9.17 3.98 -2.83
N VAL A 135 10.18 3.21 -3.14
CA VAL A 135 10.39 2.58 -4.46
C VAL A 135 10.66 1.10 -4.25
N SER A 136 9.98 0.26 -5.01
CA SER A 136 10.20 -1.19 -4.98
C SER A 136 10.12 -1.76 -6.39
N ASP A 137 11.06 -2.65 -6.71
CA ASP A 137 11.14 -3.30 -8.01
C ASP A 137 10.63 -4.75 -7.94
N VAL A 138 9.94 -5.17 -8.98
CA VAL A 138 9.56 -6.57 -9.21
C VAL A 138 10.17 -7.03 -10.51
N LYS A 139 10.84 -8.17 -10.47
CA LYS A 139 11.32 -8.82 -11.70
C LYS A 139 10.19 -9.63 -12.32
N LEU A 140 9.89 -9.34 -13.57
CA LEU A 140 8.92 -10.06 -14.38
C LEU A 140 9.56 -11.32 -14.98
N SER A 141 8.75 -12.33 -15.22
CA SER A 141 9.17 -13.52 -15.97
C SER A 141 9.43 -13.23 -17.44
N GLN A 142 8.70 -12.26 -18.00
CA GLN A 142 8.85 -11.77 -19.37
C GLN A 142 8.59 -10.26 -19.42
N PRO A 143 9.29 -9.52 -20.28
CA PRO A 143 8.97 -8.11 -20.52
C PRO A 143 7.54 -7.96 -21.04
N PRO A 144 6.82 -6.88 -20.68
CA PRO A 144 5.52 -6.59 -21.25
C PRO A 144 5.65 -6.30 -22.76
N ALA A 145 4.59 -6.62 -23.53
CA ALA A 145 4.58 -6.39 -24.97
C ALA A 145 4.75 -4.91 -25.34
N GLU A 146 4.27 -4.02 -24.48
CA GLU A 146 4.42 -2.56 -24.63
C GLU A 146 4.91 -1.96 -23.30
N PRO A 147 5.71 -0.89 -23.35
CA PRO A 147 6.16 -0.20 -22.14
C PRO A 147 4.99 0.33 -21.32
N ILE A 148 5.03 0.04 -20.03
CA ILE A 148 4.04 0.48 -19.07
C ILE A 148 4.59 1.70 -18.34
N GLU A 149 3.78 2.74 -18.27
CA GLU A 149 3.98 3.87 -17.37
C GLU A 149 2.60 4.44 -17.02
N VAL A 150 2.16 4.21 -15.79
CA VAL A 150 0.81 4.55 -15.31
C VAL A 150 0.86 4.91 -13.82
N ILE A 151 -0.21 5.60 -13.34
CA ILE A 151 -0.38 5.90 -11.92
C ILE A 151 -1.66 5.19 -11.44
N ILE A 152 -1.48 4.20 -10.59
CA ILE A 152 -2.57 3.41 -10.01
C ILE A 152 -2.94 4.02 -8.65
N PRO A 153 -4.23 4.28 -8.37
CA PRO A 153 -4.63 4.77 -7.04
C PRO A 153 -4.11 3.86 -5.92
N ALA A 154 -3.43 4.42 -4.92
CA ALA A 154 -2.86 3.62 -3.83
C ALA A 154 -3.93 2.78 -3.09
N ARG A 155 -5.15 3.34 -2.95
CA ARG A 155 -6.29 2.60 -2.38
C ARG A 155 -6.68 1.36 -3.20
N ALA A 156 -6.54 1.40 -4.54
CA ALA A 156 -6.82 0.24 -5.38
C ALA A 156 -5.78 -0.86 -5.15
N LEU A 157 -4.50 -0.50 -5.08
CA LEU A 157 -3.44 -1.45 -4.78
C LEU A 157 -3.57 -2.05 -3.37
N ARG A 158 -3.99 -1.26 -2.38
CA ARG A 158 -4.28 -1.77 -1.03
C ARG A 158 -5.37 -2.84 -1.05
N GLU A 159 -6.43 -2.63 -1.84
CA GLU A 159 -7.47 -3.66 -2.01
C GLU A 159 -6.92 -4.88 -2.76
N VAL A 160 -6.07 -4.70 -3.78
CA VAL A 160 -5.40 -5.81 -4.45
C VAL A 160 -4.56 -6.63 -3.45
N SER A 161 -3.72 -5.97 -2.62
CA SER A 161 -2.93 -6.65 -1.58
C SER A 161 -3.82 -7.46 -0.63
N ARG A 162 -4.95 -6.89 -0.20
CA ARG A 162 -5.92 -7.56 0.66
C ARG A 162 -6.56 -8.78 -0.01
N LEU A 163 -6.91 -8.66 -1.29
CA LEU A 163 -7.54 -9.74 -2.07
C LEU A 163 -6.56 -10.88 -2.39
N VAL A 164 -5.31 -10.55 -2.65
CA VAL A 164 -4.23 -11.53 -2.83
C VAL A 164 -4.06 -12.37 -1.57
N GLY A 165 -4.06 -11.76 -0.38
CA GLY A 165 -3.92 -12.46 0.89
C GLY A 165 -2.73 -13.41 0.88
N ASP A 166 -2.95 -14.66 1.24
CA ASP A 166 -1.93 -15.72 1.24
C ASP A 166 -1.96 -16.61 -0.02
N SER A 167 -2.65 -16.14 -1.09
CA SER A 167 -2.69 -16.86 -2.37
C SER A 167 -1.29 -16.98 -2.99
N THR A 168 -1.05 -18.13 -3.61
CA THR A 168 0.14 -18.39 -4.41
C THR A 168 -0.12 -18.38 -5.92
N GLU A 169 -1.41 -18.24 -6.30
CA GLU A 169 -1.79 -18.22 -7.70
C GLU A 169 -1.38 -16.90 -8.34
N PRO A 170 -0.85 -16.92 -9.57
CA PRO A 170 -0.45 -15.70 -10.26
C PRO A 170 -1.59 -14.69 -10.40
N VAL A 171 -1.25 -13.42 -10.35
CA VAL A 171 -2.19 -12.31 -10.57
C VAL A 171 -1.94 -11.73 -11.96
N GLU A 172 -2.98 -11.69 -12.80
CA GLU A 172 -2.90 -10.98 -14.06
C GLU A 172 -3.19 -9.50 -13.83
N MET A 173 -2.25 -8.62 -14.21
CA MET A 173 -2.48 -7.19 -14.33
C MET A 173 -2.68 -6.83 -15.80
N ARG A 174 -3.77 -6.15 -16.13
CA ARG A 174 -4.08 -5.71 -17.49
C ARG A 174 -4.38 -4.22 -17.53
N ILE A 175 -3.74 -3.51 -18.46
CA ILE A 175 -3.95 -2.07 -18.68
C ILE A 175 -4.61 -1.90 -20.04
N ASN A 176 -5.72 -1.16 -20.11
CA ASN A 176 -6.39 -0.92 -21.37
C ASN A 176 -5.54 -0.06 -22.32
N PRO A 177 -5.75 -0.12 -23.65
CA PRO A 177 -4.93 0.59 -24.64
C PRO A 177 -4.91 2.11 -24.42
N GLN A 178 -5.98 2.69 -23.90
CA GLN A 178 -6.09 4.13 -23.62
C GLN A 178 -5.38 4.55 -22.33
N LYS A 179 -4.82 3.60 -21.56
CA LYS A 179 -4.19 3.83 -20.26
C LYS A 179 -5.08 4.62 -19.28
N THR A 180 -6.38 4.32 -19.27
CA THR A 180 -7.36 4.94 -18.38
C THR A 180 -7.81 4.00 -17.26
N GLN A 181 -7.62 2.69 -17.44
CA GLN A 181 -8.06 1.66 -16.50
C GLN A 181 -7.00 0.57 -16.35
N VAL A 182 -6.94 0.01 -15.15
CA VAL A 182 -6.18 -1.20 -14.82
C VAL A 182 -7.13 -2.24 -14.24
N MET A 183 -6.93 -3.50 -14.60
CA MET A 183 -7.59 -4.66 -14.01
C MET A 183 -6.56 -5.56 -13.36
N PHE A 184 -6.90 -6.08 -12.21
CA PHE A 184 -6.22 -7.18 -11.56
C PHE A 184 -7.17 -8.36 -11.50
N ALA A 185 -6.80 -9.46 -12.16
CA ALA A 185 -7.56 -10.70 -12.14
C ALA A 185 -6.86 -11.72 -11.23
N LEU A 186 -7.59 -12.18 -10.24
CA LEU A 186 -7.28 -13.28 -9.35
C LEU A 186 -8.16 -14.47 -9.74
N THR A 187 -8.04 -15.63 -9.08
CA THR A 187 -8.78 -16.85 -9.43
C THR A 187 -10.29 -16.65 -9.60
N ASP A 188 -10.95 -16.06 -8.60
CA ASP A 188 -12.41 -15.86 -8.59
C ASP A 188 -12.80 -14.39 -8.44
N THR A 189 -11.85 -13.49 -8.56
CA THR A 189 -12.07 -12.07 -8.27
C THR A 189 -11.34 -11.20 -9.28
N GLU A 190 -12.03 -10.18 -9.78
CA GLU A 190 -11.48 -9.14 -10.64
C GLU A 190 -11.65 -7.78 -9.98
N LEU A 191 -10.58 -7.00 -9.91
CA LEU A 191 -10.61 -5.62 -9.47
C LEU A 191 -10.26 -4.71 -10.63
N VAL A 192 -11.15 -3.78 -10.97
CA VAL A 192 -10.93 -2.75 -11.99
C VAL A 192 -10.85 -1.40 -11.31
N ALA A 193 -9.82 -0.62 -11.64
CA ALA A 193 -9.65 0.73 -11.14
C ALA A 193 -9.35 1.72 -12.27
N GLN A 194 -9.83 2.96 -12.12
CA GLN A 194 -9.42 4.05 -13.00
C GLN A 194 -8.01 4.53 -12.65
N LEU A 195 -7.19 4.71 -13.67
CA LEU A 195 -5.84 5.26 -13.55
C LEU A 195 -5.89 6.77 -13.32
N ILE A 196 -4.98 7.25 -12.51
CA ILE A 196 -4.80 8.69 -12.28
C ILE A 196 -4.07 9.26 -13.50
N GLN A 197 -4.68 10.26 -14.12
CA GLN A 197 -4.07 10.94 -15.27
C GLN A 197 -3.10 12.03 -14.81
N GLY A 198 -1.99 12.18 -15.52
CA GLY A 198 -0.97 13.18 -15.24
C GLY A 198 0.44 12.60 -15.28
N THR A 199 1.42 13.41 -14.94
CA THR A 199 2.83 13.00 -14.89
C THR A 199 3.28 12.86 -13.45
N PHE A 200 3.81 11.69 -13.07
CA PHE A 200 4.40 11.51 -11.76
C PHE A 200 5.74 12.26 -11.70
N PRO A 201 6.05 12.96 -10.59
CA PRO A 201 7.31 13.69 -10.47
C PRO A 201 8.53 12.77 -10.62
N ASN A 202 9.60 13.29 -11.21
CA ASN A 202 10.86 12.56 -11.26
C ASN A 202 11.47 12.46 -9.86
N TYR A 203 11.48 11.27 -9.32
CA TYR A 203 11.98 10.97 -7.96
C TYR A 203 13.40 10.42 -7.93
N SER A 204 14.00 10.09 -9.07
CA SER A 204 15.34 9.49 -9.10
C SER A 204 16.40 10.37 -8.45
N GLN A 205 16.24 11.69 -8.57
CA GLN A 205 17.14 12.69 -7.97
C GLN A 205 16.98 12.81 -6.44
N LEU A 206 15.89 12.27 -5.88
CA LEU A 206 15.65 12.30 -4.43
C LEU A 206 16.38 11.19 -3.68
N ILE A 207 16.92 10.21 -4.41
CA ILE A 207 17.66 9.09 -3.84
C ILE A 207 19.16 9.41 -3.92
N PRO A 208 19.83 9.75 -2.81
CA PRO A 208 21.26 10.01 -2.81
C PRO A 208 22.05 8.82 -3.30
N ALA A 209 23.06 9.08 -4.11
CA ALA A 209 24.01 8.07 -4.58
C ALA A 209 25.14 7.80 -3.56
N GLU A 210 25.42 8.78 -2.68
CA GLU A 210 26.51 8.74 -1.71
C GLU A 210 25.99 8.85 -0.27
N TRP A 211 26.77 8.40 0.66
CA TRP A 211 26.54 8.50 2.10
C TRP A 211 27.83 8.81 2.83
N THR A 212 27.75 9.46 3.98
CA THR A 212 28.86 9.68 4.93
C THR A 212 28.74 8.79 6.15
N THR A 213 27.51 8.44 6.51
CA THR A 213 27.20 7.56 7.63
C THR A 213 26.23 6.47 7.18
N ARG A 214 26.54 5.25 7.53
CA ARG A 214 25.71 4.07 7.29
C ARG A 214 25.56 3.30 8.59
N CYS A 215 24.32 3.05 8.99
CA CYS A 215 23.97 2.36 10.22
C CYS A 215 23.08 1.16 9.90
N THR A 216 23.54 -0.05 10.22
CA THR A 216 22.77 -1.28 10.03
C THR A 216 22.32 -1.82 11.38
N VAL A 217 21.02 -2.03 11.54
CA VAL A 217 20.37 -2.46 12.78
C VAL A 217 19.35 -3.54 12.52
N ASP A 218 18.96 -4.26 13.59
CA ASP A 218 17.81 -5.17 13.57
C ASP A 218 16.50 -4.36 13.51
N VAL A 219 15.60 -4.76 12.61
CA VAL A 219 14.34 -4.04 12.36
C VAL A 219 13.41 -4.14 13.57
N ASP A 220 13.32 -5.30 14.23
CA ASP A 220 12.39 -5.49 15.34
C ASP A 220 12.83 -4.71 16.58
N GLU A 221 14.13 -4.64 16.83
CA GLU A 221 14.68 -3.77 17.88
C GLU A 221 14.44 -2.30 17.56
N PHE A 222 14.69 -1.87 16.35
CA PHE A 222 14.46 -0.49 15.93
C PHE A 222 12.97 -0.10 15.98
N LYS A 223 12.07 -1.00 15.58
CA LYS A 223 10.62 -0.82 15.75
C LYS A 223 10.23 -0.63 17.21
N ARG A 224 10.77 -1.47 18.08
CA ARG A 224 10.46 -1.42 19.52
C ARG A 224 10.86 -0.08 20.12
N GLU A 225 12.12 0.35 19.93
CA GLU A 225 12.63 1.62 20.46
C GLU A 225 11.92 2.83 19.83
N THR A 226 11.65 2.78 18.52
CA THR A 226 10.86 3.82 17.84
C THR A 226 9.44 3.92 18.40
N ARG A 227 8.79 2.79 18.70
CA ARG A 227 7.44 2.77 19.29
C ARG A 227 7.43 3.35 20.71
N ILE A 228 8.43 3.03 21.51
CA ILE A 228 8.59 3.58 22.88
C ILE A 228 8.79 5.09 22.79
N ALA A 229 9.74 5.56 21.99
CA ALA A 229 10.02 6.97 21.81
C ALA A 229 8.80 7.75 21.24
N ALA A 230 8.00 7.12 20.36
CA ALA A 230 6.81 7.73 19.78
C ALA A 230 5.73 8.08 20.80
N ILE A 231 5.69 7.42 21.96
CA ILE A 231 4.76 7.76 23.07
C ILE A 231 5.05 9.19 23.54
N PHE A 232 6.31 9.52 23.76
CA PHE A 232 6.73 10.86 24.17
C PHE A 232 6.68 11.86 23.01
N ALA A 233 6.99 11.44 21.78
CA ALA A 233 6.91 12.30 20.61
C ALA A 233 5.48 12.77 20.31
N ARG A 234 4.46 11.93 20.55
CA ARG A 234 3.04 12.21 20.24
C ARG A 234 2.53 13.45 20.93
N ASP A 235 2.86 13.62 22.20
CA ASP A 235 2.40 14.74 23.03
C ASP A 235 3.33 15.98 22.91
N GLY A 236 4.30 15.91 21.99
CA GLY A 236 5.23 16.97 21.67
C GLY A 236 5.22 17.33 20.19
N SER A 237 6.41 17.45 19.60
CA SER A 237 6.60 17.84 18.19
C SER A 237 6.34 16.72 17.17
N GLY A 238 6.04 15.51 17.59
CA GLY A 238 5.97 14.32 16.72
C GLY A 238 7.31 13.85 16.19
N ILE A 239 8.42 14.28 16.80
CA ILE A 239 9.78 14.08 16.29
C ILE A 239 10.51 13.02 17.12
N ILE A 240 11.15 12.08 16.42
CA ILE A 240 12.12 11.14 16.96
C ILE A 240 13.51 11.56 16.49
N ARG A 241 14.46 11.62 17.41
CA ARG A 241 15.87 11.88 17.16
C ARG A 241 16.63 10.58 17.13
N LEU A 242 17.47 10.43 16.13
CA LEU A 242 18.39 9.31 15.96
C LEU A 242 19.82 9.85 16.05
N GLN A 243 20.63 9.22 16.88
CA GLN A 243 22.06 9.51 16.97
C GLN A 243 22.84 8.22 16.73
N VAL A 244 23.70 8.25 15.73
CA VAL A 244 24.58 7.14 15.34
C VAL A 244 25.96 7.41 15.90
N ASP A 245 26.41 6.56 16.78
CA ASP A 245 27.75 6.55 17.34
C ASP A 245 28.41 5.20 17.05
N GLU A 246 29.71 5.05 17.40
CA GLU A 246 30.39 3.78 17.22
C GLU A 246 29.66 2.63 17.94
N GLY A 247 29.23 1.64 17.15
CA GLY A 247 28.59 0.42 17.64
C GLY A 247 27.13 0.54 18.09
N LYS A 248 26.50 1.72 18.02
CA LYS A 248 25.12 1.89 18.50
C LYS A 248 24.30 2.93 17.75
N LEU A 249 22.98 2.73 17.75
CA LEU A 249 21.97 3.72 17.37
C LEU A 249 21.17 4.11 18.61
N THR A 250 21.19 5.38 18.99
CA THR A 250 20.35 5.93 20.06
C THR A 250 19.08 6.52 19.45
N VAL A 251 17.94 6.14 20.01
CA VAL A 251 16.60 6.59 19.60
C VAL A 251 16.00 7.39 20.75
N SER A 252 15.67 8.64 20.54
CA SER A 252 15.15 9.50 21.61
C SER A 252 13.99 10.39 21.14
N ALA A 253 13.15 10.77 22.11
CA ALA A 253 12.09 11.75 21.95
C ALA A 253 11.97 12.59 23.21
N LYS A 254 11.50 13.84 23.05
CA LYS A 254 11.27 14.77 24.14
C LYS A 254 9.98 15.54 23.91
N ALA A 255 9.20 15.66 24.98
CA ALA A 255 8.05 16.58 25.08
C ALA A 255 8.19 17.36 26.38
N ASP A 256 8.09 18.68 26.32
CA ASP A 256 8.36 19.56 27.46
C ASP A 256 7.40 19.34 28.63
N GLU A 257 6.16 18.96 28.35
CA GLU A 257 5.12 18.74 29.38
C GLU A 257 5.08 17.30 29.92
N VAL A 258 5.58 16.33 29.17
CA VAL A 258 5.41 14.88 29.49
C VAL A 258 6.72 14.25 29.94
N GLY A 259 7.85 14.74 29.42
CA GLY A 259 9.18 14.20 29.72
C GLY A 259 9.93 13.71 28.48
N ASN A 260 10.88 12.83 28.66
CA ASN A 260 11.73 12.31 27.61
C ASN A 260 11.87 10.80 27.68
N ASN A 261 12.27 10.22 26.56
CA ASN A 261 12.71 8.83 26.44
C ASN A 261 14.01 8.79 25.64
N GLU A 262 14.90 7.91 26.05
CA GLU A 262 16.10 7.54 25.30
C GLU A 262 16.32 6.05 25.43
N GLY A 263 16.46 5.38 24.29
CA GLY A 263 16.82 3.98 24.16
C GLY A 263 17.96 3.80 23.19
N SER A 264 18.68 2.70 23.27
CA SER A 264 19.76 2.39 22.34
C SER A 264 19.71 0.94 21.89
N ILE A 265 20.15 0.70 20.67
CA ILE A 265 20.26 -0.61 20.04
C ILE A 265 21.65 -0.79 19.45
N ASP A 266 22.11 -2.02 19.44
CA ASP A 266 23.39 -2.35 18.82
C ASP A 266 23.34 -2.12 17.30
N ALA A 267 24.38 -1.51 16.76
CA ALA A 267 24.43 -1.14 15.35
C ALA A 267 25.80 -1.46 14.75
N GLN A 268 25.79 -1.91 13.51
CA GLN A 268 26.97 -1.91 12.68
C GLN A 268 27.07 -0.56 11.98
N VAL A 269 28.08 0.23 12.32
CA VAL A 269 28.27 1.59 11.81
C VAL A 269 29.47 1.66 10.89
N GLU A 270 29.29 2.31 9.75
CA GLU A 270 30.32 2.63 8.78
C GLU A 270 30.31 4.14 8.52
N GLY A 271 31.51 4.75 8.44
CA GLY A 271 31.68 6.20 8.27
C GLY A 271 31.62 6.97 9.59
N ASP A 272 31.25 8.24 9.51
CA ASP A 272 31.31 9.17 10.64
C ASP A 272 30.10 9.04 11.57
N ALA A 273 30.27 9.41 12.85
CA ALA A 273 29.14 9.62 13.75
C ALA A 273 28.23 10.72 13.22
N SER A 274 26.93 10.53 13.34
CA SER A 274 25.94 11.46 12.79
C SER A 274 24.66 11.45 13.59
N LYS A 275 23.80 12.44 13.32
CA LYS A 275 22.49 12.55 13.92
C LYS A 275 21.48 13.06 12.91
N ILE A 276 20.22 12.59 13.04
CA ILE A 276 19.12 12.96 12.18
C ILE A 276 17.81 12.86 12.95
N ALA A 277 16.82 13.63 12.58
CA ALA A 277 15.51 13.57 13.21
C ALA A 277 14.43 13.34 12.15
N PHE A 278 13.42 12.53 12.50
CA PHE A 278 12.31 12.21 11.63
C PHE A 278 10.96 12.41 12.30
N ASN A 279 9.94 12.61 11.48
CA ASN A 279 8.57 12.45 11.91
C ASN A 279 8.35 10.99 12.40
N SER A 280 7.84 10.85 13.61
CA SER A 280 7.67 9.53 14.27
C SER A 280 6.77 8.58 13.48
N ARG A 281 5.74 9.09 12.81
CA ARG A 281 4.85 8.30 11.98
C ARG A 281 5.57 7.77 10.74
N TYR A 282 6.32 8.62 10.04
CA TYR A 282 7.05 8.21 8.85
C TYR A 282 8.13 7.17 9.16
N LEU A 283 8.81 7.33 10.30
CA LEU A 283 9.78 6.34 10.74
C LEU A 283 9.12 5.00 11.10
N GLN A 284 7.97 5.02 11.79
CA GLN A 284 7.22 3.79 12.08
C GLN A 284 6.72 3.11 10.80
N ASP A 285 6.19 3.88 9.85
CA ASP A 285 5.65 3.35 8.61
C ASP A 285 6.72 2.60 7.80
N VAL A 286 7.92 3.18 7.61
CA VAL A 286 9.01 2.50 6.89
C VAL A 286 9.48 1.25 7.63
N LEU A 287 9.63 1.31 8.95
CA LEU A 287 10.05 0.15 9.72
C LEU A 287 8.98 -0.98 9.70
N ASN A 288 7.70 -0.64 9.68
CA ASN A 288 6.62 -1.63 9.55
C ASN A 288 6.64 -2.37 8.22
N ALA A 289 7.13 -1.75 7.15
CA ALA A 289 7.27 -2.36 5.84
C ALA A 289 8.52 -3.25 5.69
N LEU A 290 9.36 -3.32 6.72
CA LEU A 290 10.63 -4.03 6.69
C LEU A 290 10.68 -5.16 7.72
N SER A 291 11.58 -6.12 7.49
CA SER A 291 11.91 -7.22 8.41
C SER A 291 13.40 -7.55 8.33
N GLY A 292 13.90 -8.29 9.32
CA GLY A 292 15.31 -8.65 9.42
C GLY A 292 16.19 -7.45 9.75
N LYS A 293 17.13 -7.09 8.89
CA LYS A 293 18.01 -5.96 9.11
C LYS A 293 17.73 -4.82 8.13
N VAL A 294 17.82 -3.59 8.61
CA VAL A 294 17.73 -2.37 7.82
C VAL A 294 19.01 -1.56 7.90
N ARG A 295 19.37 -0.96 6.79
CA ARG A 295 20.46 -0.02 6.65
C ARG A 295 19.87 1.38 6.49
N LEU A 296 20.24 2.28 7.40
CA LEU A 296 19.99 3.72 7.31
C LEU A 296 21.25 4.40 6.79
N GLU A 297 21.13 5.09 5.67
CA GLU A 297 22.19 5.87 5.04
C GLU A 297 21.86 7.36 5.14
N MET A 298 22.83 8.19 5.43
CA MET A 298 22.69 9.64 5.51
C MET A 298 23.99 10.36 5.14
N THR A 299 23.88 11.59 4.63
CA THR A 299 25.02 12.44 4.26
C THR A 299 25.22 13.59 5.24
N SER A 300 24.17 14.07 5.87
CA SER A 300 24.23 15.11 6.90
C SER A 300 22.94 15.11 7.75
N PRO A 301 22.91 15.79 8.90
CA PRO A 301 21.71 15.91 9.73
C PRO A 301 20.50 16.57 9.04
N SER A 302 20.73 17.33 7.98
CA SER A 302 19.71 18.04 7.21
C SER A 302 19.40 17.41 5.85
N SER A 303 20.11 16.34 5.49
CA SER A 303 19.84 15.56 4.27
C SER A 303 18.85 14.45 4.56
N GLN A 304 18.20 13.96 3.51
CA GLN A 304 17.28 12.83 3.63
C GLN A 304 17.97 11.57 4.17
N GLY A 305 17.24 10.81 4.98
CA GLY A 305 17.63 9.46 5.38
C GLY A 305 17.11 8.44 4.39
N VAL A 306 17.97 7.50 4.00
CA VAL A 306 17.65 6.42 3.07
C VAL A 306 17.67 5.10 3.79
N PHE A 307 16.57 4.38 3.72
CA PHE A 307 16.40 3.06 4.32
C PHE A 307 16.44 1.99 3.24
N ARG A 308 17.28 0.98 3.44
CA ARG A 308 17.39 -0.18 2.56
C ARG A 308 17.40 -1.46 3.39
N PRO A 309 16.62 -2.49 3.01
CA PRO A 309 16.75 -3.80 3.66
C PRO A 309 18.15 -4.40 3.40
N VAL A 310 18.61 -5.22 4.35
CA VAL A 310 19.88 -5.95 4.24
C VAL A 310 19.60 -7.44 4.33
N GLY A 311 20.07 -8.22 3.36
CA GLY A 311 19.89 -9.68 3.33
C GLY A 311 19.25 -10.21 2.03
N ASP A 312 18.88 -11.46 2.02
CA ASP A 312 18.63 -12.29 0.84
C ASP A 312 17.57 -11.75 -0.14
N GLY A 313 17.98 -11.60 -1.39
CA GLY A 313 17.14 -11.67 -2.61
C GLY A 313 16.20 -10.48 -2.90
N ASN A 314 15.82 -9.68 -1.92
CA ASN A 314 14.94 -8.50 -2.06
C ASN A 314 15.63 -7.18 -1.66
N ALA A 315 16.88 -7.24 -1.22
CA ALA A 315 17.61 -6.09 -0.71
C ALA A 315 17.86 -5.03 -1.81
N ASP A 316 18.07 -5.48 -3.04
CA ASP A 316 18.48 -4.60 -4.14
C ASP A 316 17.31 -3.87 -4.83
N GLY A 317 16.07 -4.28 -4.57
CA GLY A 317 14.87 -3.74 -5.24
C GLY A 317 14.05 -2.73 -4.42
N TYR A 318 14.36 -2.51 -3.13
CA TYR A 318 13.61 -1.58 -2.29
C TYR A 318 14.46 -0.44 -1.75
N VAL A 319 13.93 0.77 -1.87
CA VAL A 319 14.49 1.97 -1.22
C VAL A 319 13.38 2.83 -0.65
N HIS A 320 13.59 3.32 0.56
CA HIS A 320 12.69 4.29 1.19
C HIS A 320 13.46 5.52 1.63
N VAL A 321 12.98 6.69 1.27
CA VAL A 321 13.59 7.98 1.60
C VAL A 321 12.65 8.74 2.52
N VAL A 322 13.17 9.30 3.60
CA VAL A 322 12.41 10.17 4.52
C VAL A 322 13.13 11.50 4.66
N MET A 323 12.40 12.58 4.47
CA MET A 323 12.92 13.92 4.71
C MET A 323 13.13 14.17 6.21
N PRO A 324 14.25 14.76 6.61
CA PRO A 324 14.51 15.04 8.02
C PRO A 324 13.64 16.16 8.55
N MET A 325 13.45 16.15 9.86
CA MET A 325 12.87 17.24 10.62
C MET A 325 13.99 18.12 11.18
N PHE A 326 13.85 19.43 11.05
CA PHE A 326 14.81 20.37 11.62
C PHE A 326 14.59 20.48 13.13
N VAL A 327 15.64 20.22 13.88
CA VAL A 327 15.65 20.27 15.35
C VAL A 327 16.89 20.97 15.86
N GLN A 328 16.79 21.63 17.01
CA GLN A 328 17.94 22.00 17.82
C GLN A 328 18.38 20.76 18.62
N TRP A 329 19.66 20.45 18.56
CA TRP A 329 20.25 19.24 19.17
C TRP A 329 20.75 19.54 20.58
#